data_f52265ac7e435a68545093342b373b95
#
_entry.id   f52265ac7e435a68545093342b373b95
#
_cell.length_a   1.000
_cell.length_b   1.000
_cell.length_c   1.000
_cell.angle_alpha   90.00
_cell.angle_beta   90.00
_cell.angle_gamma   90.00
#
_symmetry.space_group_name_H-M   'P 1'
#
loop_
_entity.id
_entity.type
_entity.pdbx_description
1 polymer ?
#
loop_
_entity_poly.entity_id
_entity_poly.type
_entity_poly.pdbx_seq_one_letter_code
_entity_poly.pdbx_strand_id
1 'polypeptide(L)'
;PLGYAGNVMAATTGTRNVSIQVTYGQTDARNVYGMINSMRRNLSDAWYWDANNYTKTYCNNLQPLTYDYALEQVAMKRAAEIALSYSHTRPNGTNYYTAYSENGVYAGVYAENIGVNYSSASALHNAMREDNANYSGQEQRRNMLNSQFTAVGIGHVYYNGYHYWVEEFANTVTRTSYTTPNNQTTTVTNLQVAESNITSDQIVVPSSIGTYIQMSVGQTKDLSGCYENIKVSNHWPGNANCPIVQGLNMYVSNTAVAYISGTKLIANTAGSTTLTLNRPDGRIPLQIPVQVTGTNNSNNTYSYYIPNASVGTIVDQTYTGYDIRPSVSVWLNGGYLYEGRDYTLSYSNNRNIGTASVTINGIGNYYGSRTVYFRIVNHGNGNTTVSSNNLANAVISKIAAQRYTGSSVKPEVTVTLNNMVLKEGSDYYLNYSDNGAPGKAAVMVVGTGNYTGSAKTSFIIKPEKPVITRLRAHGSKVRITWLPGTSVTGYEIYRSKGAYDYGYKKIAATKDGEMQSYTRAKLTKGTYYYKIRSYVT
;
A
#
# COMPACT_ATOMS: atom_id res chain seq x y z
N PRO A 1 -23.04 -1.56 -16.74
CA PRO A 1 -21.69 -0.99 -16.75
C PRO A 1 -21.18 -0.93 -18.17
N LEU A 2 -20.79 0.27 -18.63
CA LEU A 2 -20.10 0.44 -19.89
C LEU A 2 -18.62 0.09 -19.66
N GLY A 3 -18.19 -1.07 -20.15
CA GLY A 3 -16.78 -1.44 -20.14
C GLY A 3 -16.08 -0.80 -21.33
N TYR A 4 -15.07 0.03 -21.09
CA TYR A 4 -14.17 0.47 -22.15
C TYR A 4 -13.09 -0.61 -22.35
N ALA A 5 -13.11 -1.26 -23.51
CA ALA A 5 -12.06 -2.16 -23.92
C ALA A 5 -10.77 -1.36 -24.17
N GLY A 6 -9.83 -1.45 -23.26
CA GLY A 6 -8.47 -0.98 -23.51
C GLY A 6 -7.80 -1.93 -24.51
N ASN A 7 -7.05 -1.39 -25.47
CA ASN A 7 -6.27 -2.16 -26.43
C ASN A 7 -5.35 -3.14 -25.71
N VAL A 8 -5.35 -4.40 -26.14
CA VAL A 8 -4.38 -5.42 -25.73
C VAL A 8 -2.99 -4.89 -26.11
N MET A 9 -2.22 -4.47 -25.12
CA MET A 9 -0.84 -4.07 -25.35
C MET A 9 0.05 -5.30 -25.54
N ALA A 10 1.03 -5.16 -26.42
CA ALA A 10 2.09 -6.17 -26.61
C ALA A 10 2.69 -6.55 -25.26
N ALA A 11 2.99 -7.85 -25.08
CA ALA A 11 3.52 -8.42 -23.84
C ALA A 11 4.64 -7.54 -23.24
N THR A 12 4.33 -6.83 -22.17
CA THR A 12 5.31 -6.07 -21.41
C THR A 12 6.01 -7.03 -20.46
N THR A 13 7.33 -7.12 -20.55
CA THR A 13 8.14 -7.84 -19.57
C THR A 13 8.19 -7.02 -18.29
N GLY A 14 7.39 -7.37 -17.29
CA GLY A 14 7.33 -6.66 -16.01
C GLY A 14 6.31 -7.27 -15.07
N THR A 15 6.26 -6.76 -13.86
CA THR A 15 5.26 -7.11 -12.86
C THR A 15 4.46 -5.87 -12.47
N ARG A 16 3.20 -6.08 -12.14
CA ARG A 16 2.30 -5.06 -11.59
C ARG A 16 2.05 -5.32 -10.12
N ASN A 17 2.02 -4.25 -9.33
CA ASN A 17 1.56 -4.29 -7.96
C ASN A 17 0.03 -4.32 -7.92
N VAL A 18 -0.50 -5.32 -7.24
CA VAL A 18 -1.93 -5.48 -7.00
C VAL A 18 -2.17 -5.49 -5.49
N SER A 19 -3.27 -4.91 -5.05
CA SER A 19 -3.67 -4.91 -3.65
C SER A 19 -5.03 -5.58 -3.50
N ILE A 20 -5.18 -6.44 -2.49
CA ILE A 20 -6.47 -7.05 -2.16
C ILE A 20 -6.75 -6.94 -0.67
N GLN A 21 -8.01 -6.76 -0.32
CA GLN A 21 -8.44 -6.81 1.07
C GLN A 21 -8.80 -8.25 1.43
N VAL A 22 -8.09 -8.83 2.38
CA VAL A 22 -8.31 -10.20 2.86
C VAL A 22 -8.61 -10.20 4.36
N THR A 23 -9.32 -11.22 4.82
CA THR A 23 -9.39 -11.55 6.24
C THR A 23 -8.46 -12.73 6.50
N TYR A 24 -7.51 -12.57 7.39
CA TYR A 24 -6.62 -13.65 7.81
C TYR A 24 -7.35 -14.62 8.74
N GLY A 25 -7.03 -15.91 8.64
CA GLY A 25 -7.54 -16.98 9.48
C GLY A 25 -6.41 -17.79 10.13
N GLN A 26 -5.42 -17.13 10.76
CA GLN A 26 -4.27 -17.84 11.33
C GLN A 26 -4.62 -18.81 12.46
N THR A 27 -5.68 -18.54 13.22
CA THR A 27 -6.13 -19.49 14.24
C THR A 27 -6.57 -20.82 13.61
N ASP A 28 -7.35 -20.77 12.53
CA ASP A 28 -7.78 -21.96 11.81
C ASP A 28 -6.61 -22.65 11.10
N ALA A 29 -5.71 -21.87 10.51
CA ALA A 29 -4.49 -22.40 9.88
C ALA A 29 -3.67 -23.23 10.87
N ARG A 30 -3.44 -22.73 12.09
CA ARG A 30 -2.69 -23.44 13.13
C ARG A 30 -3.36 -24.73 13.61
N ASN A 31 -4.68 -24.86 13.50
CA ASN A 31 -5.39 -26.10 13.83
C ASN A 31 -5.00 -27.26 12.90
N VAL A 32 -4.68 -26.98 11.64
CA VAL A 32 -4.25 -28.00 10.66
C VAL A 32 -2.95 -28.69 11.09
N TYR A 33 -2.03 -27.96 11.71
CA TYR A 33 -0.75 -28.51 12.21
C TYR A 33 -0.92 -29.73 13.11
N GLY A 34 -1.86 -29.67 14.05
CA GLY A 34 -2.16 -30.78 14.94
C GLY A 34 -2.68 -32.01 14.19
N MET A 35 -3.47 -31.78 13.13
CA MET A 35 -4.05 -32.84 12.29
C MET A 35 -2.95 -33.53 11.44
N ILE A 36 -2.04 -32.78 10.83
CA ILE A 36 -0.90 -33.33 10.09
C ILE A 36 -0.04 -34.20 11.01
N ASN A 37 0.31 -33.71 12.20
CA ASN A 37 1.11 -34.48 13.15
C ASN A 37 0.38 -35.68 13.73
N SER A 38 -0.94 -35.66 13.84
CA SER A 38 -1.75 -36.81 14.22
C SER A 38 -1.71 -37.88 13.13
N MET A 39 -1.85 -37.51 11.87
CA MET A 39 -1.71 -38.39 10.71
C MET A 39 -0.31 -39.02 10.65
N ARG A 40 0.75 -38.25 10.84
CA ARG A 40 2.17 -38.75 10.82
C ARG A 40 2.44 -39.78 11.91
N ARG A 41 1.75 -39.71 13.06
CA ARG A 41 1.90 -40.66 14.18
C ARG A 41 1.01 -41.89 14.07
N ASN A 42 -0.04 -41.84 13.27
CA ASN A 42 -0.99 -42.92 13.13
C ASN A 42 -0.56 -43.88 12.02
N LEU A 43 0.03 -45.04 12.39
CA LEU A 43 0.55 -46.03 11.43
C LEU A 43 -0.52 -46.55 10.46
N SER A 44 -1.80 -46.57 10.84
CA SER A 44 -2.87 -46.98 9.92
C SER A 44 -3.24 -45.89 8.90
N ASP A 45 -2.83 -44.64 9.13
CA ASP A 45 -3.12 -43.48 8.33
C ASP A 45 -1.90 -42.94 7.55
N ALA A 46 -0.69 -43.20 8.08
CA ALA A 46 0.58 -42.75 7.49
C ALA A 46 1.03 -43.65 6.34
N TRP A 47 0.31 -43.61 5.24
CA TRP A 47 0.61 -44.40 4.04
C TRP A 47 0.31 -43.60 2.76
N TYR A 48 0.89 -43.98 1.64
CA TYR A 48 0.50 -43.54 0.29
C TYR A 48 0.68 -44.70 -0.71
N TRP A 49 0.01 -44.59 -1.87
CA TRP A 49 0.18 -45.57 -2.95
C TRP A 49 1.58 -45.48 -3.56
N ASP A 50 2.16 -46.60 -3.90
CA ASP A 50 3.33 -46.66 -4.78
C ASP A 50 2.91 -46.33 -6.22
N ALA A 51 3.88 -46.00 -7.05
CA ALA A 51 3.63 -45.63 -8.45
C ALA A 51 2.90 -46.73 -9.27
N ASN A 52 2.90 -47.97 -8.79
CA ASN A 52 2.17 -49.09 -9.37
C ASN A 52 0.66 -49.05 -9.05
N ASN A 53 0.20 -48.25 -8.09
CA ASN A 53 -1.17 -48.17 -7.58
C ASN A 53 -1.74 -49.48 -6.99
N TYR A 54 -0.93 -50.45 -6.67
CA TYR A 54 -1.32 -51.75 -6.09
C TYR A 54 -0.76 -51.98 -4.68
N THR A 55 0.42 -51.42 -4.39
CA THR A 55 1.08 -51.52 -3.09
C THR A 55 1.07 -50.17 -2.38
N LYS A 56 1.09 -50.21 -1.04
CA LYS A 56 1.15 -49.02 -0.21
C LYS A 56 2.52 -48.93 0.46
N THR A 57 3.14 -47.77 0.39
CA THR A 57 4.25 -47.41 1.25
C THR A 57 3.69 -46.90 2.58
N TYR A 58 4.04 -47.61 3.68
CA TYR A 58 3.73 -47.19 5.03
C TYR A 58 4.90 -46.41 5.63
N CYS A 59 4.59 -45.21 6.09
CA CYS A 59 5.57 -44.27 6.65
C CYS A 59 5.75 -44.52 8.14
N ASN A 60 6.62 -45.49 8.49
CA ASN A 60 6.87 -45.82 9.88
C ASN A 60 7.85 -44.83 10.52
N ASN A 61 7.70 -44.53 11.81
CA ASN A 61 8.60 -43.70 12.61
C ASN A 61 8.78 -42.25 12.12
N LEU A 62 7.78 -41.67 11.49
CA LEU A 62 7.82 -40.24 11.12
C LEU A 62 7.93 -39.40 12.39
N GLN A 63 8.92 -38.50 12.41
CA GLN A 63 9.02 -37.49 13.44
C GLN A 63 7.92 -36.43 13.25
N PRO A 64 7.37 -35.87 14.33
CA PRO A 64 6.44 -34.77 14.21
C PRO A 64 7.15 -33.55 13.57
N LEU A 65 6.43 -32.84 12.73
CA LEU A 65 6.88 -31.55 12.23
C LEU A 65 6.88 -30.53 13.36
N THR A 66 7.78 -29.58 13.31
CA THR A 66 7.78 -28.38 14.16
C THR A 66 6.98 -27.29 13.46
N TYR A 67 6.10 -26.59 14.21
CA TYR A 67 5.45 -25.40 13.66
C TYR A 67 6.47 -24.25 13.57
N ASP A 68 6.67 -23.73 12.37
CA ASP A 68 7.63 -22.67 12.11
C ASP A 68 6.92 -21.37 11.75
N TYR A 69 7.09 -20.36 12.62
CA TYR A 69 6.45 -19.04 12.44
C TYR A 69 7.07 -18.19 11.33
N ALA A 70 8.24 -18.56 10.79
CA ALA A 70 8.77 -17.94 9.58
C ALA A 70 8.12 -18.57 8.34
N LEU A 71 7.95 -19.90 8.31
CA LEU A 71 7.18 -20.59 7.27
C LEU A 71 5.70 -20.16 7.28
N GLU A 72 5.12 -19.88 8.44
CA GLU A 72 3.76 -19.34 8.52
C GLU A 72 3.66 -18.03 7.73
N GLN A 73 4.65 -17.13 7.79
CA GLN A 73 4.64 -15.89 7.01
C GLN A 73 4.75 -16.16 5.51
N VAL A 74 5.53 -17.15 5.11
CA VAL A 74 5.57 -17.63 3.71
C VAL A 74 4.18 -18.10 3.29
N ALA A 75 3.57 -18.99 4.07
CA ALA A 75 2.26 -19.57 3.79
C ALA A 75 1.14 -18.51 3.75
N MET A 76 1.17 -17.53 4.66
CA MET A 76 0.20 -16.41 4.66
C MET A 76 0.33 -15.53 3.43
N LYS A 77 1.58 -15.23 3.01
CA LYS A 77 1.84 -14.51 1.77
C LYS A 77 1.34 -15.29 0.56
N ARG A 78 1.68 -16.58 0.48
CA ARG A 78 1.23 -17.46 -0.60
C ARG A 78 -0.29 -17.61 -0.62
N ALA A 79 -0.96 -17.68 0.52
CA ALA A 79 -2.42 -17.73 0.60
C ALA A 79 -3.07 -16.49 -0.05
N ALA A 80 -2.49 -15.29 0.14
CA ALA A 80 -2.92 -14.08 -0.56
C ALA A 80 -2.58 -14.11 -2.07
N GLU A 81 -1.44 -14.69 -2.45
CA GLU A 81 -1.04 -14.83 -3.85
C GLU A 81 -1.93 -15.82 -4.62
N ILE A 82 -2.28 -16.99 -4.04
CA ILE A 82 -3.19 -17.94 -4.69
C ILE A 82 -4.62 -17.43 -4.76
N ALA A 83 -5.00 -16.44 -3.95
CA ALA A 83 -6.26 -15.72 -4.12
C ALA A 83 -6.28 -14.87 -5.41
N LEU A 84 -5.13 -14.49 -5.96
CA LEU A 84 -5.01 -13.84 -7.25
C LEU A 84 -4.87 -14.85 -8.39
N SER A 85 -4.06 -15.90 -8.21
CA SER A 85 -3.79 -16.92 -9.23
C SER A 85 -3.56 -18.27 -8.53
N TYR A 86 -4.54 -19.15 -8.61
CA TYR A 86 -4.52 -20.46 -7.95
C TYR A 86 -3.53 -21.40 -8.67
N SER A 87 -2.28 -21.36 -8.25
CA SER A 87 -1.18 -22.09 -8.87
C SER A 87 0.02 -22.18 -7.92
N HIS A 88 0.84 -23.23 -8.05
CA HIS A 88 2.15 -23.32 -7.45
C HIS A 88 3.16 -22.33 -8.07
N THR A 89 2.92 -21.89 -9.29
CA THR A 89 3.62 -20.74 -9.85
C THR A 89 3.00 -19.47 -9.26
N ARG A 90 3.85 -18.61 -8.69
CA ARG A 90 3.40 -17.34 -8.10
C ARG A 90 2.82 -16.41 -9.16
N PRO A 91 1.94 -15.47 -8.79
CA PRO A 91 1.37 -14.51 -9.75
C PRO A 91 2.41 -13.71 -10.52
N ASN A 92 3.61 -13.49 -9.95
CA ASN A 92 4.73 -12.82 -10.61
C ASN A 92 5.51 -13.70 -11.61
N GLY A 93 5.10 -14.94 -11.81
CA GLY A 93 5.73 -15.89 -12.72
C GLY A 93 6.90 -16.69 -12.13
N THR A 94 7.27 -16.45 -10.86
CA THR A 94 8.32 -17.22 -10.20
C THR A 94 7.77 -18.47 -9.51
N ASN A 95 8.65 -19.41 -9.17
CA ASN A 95 8.26 -20.60 -8.40
C ASN A 95 7.87 -20.24 -6.95
N TYR A 96 6.95 -21.02 -6.34
CA TYR A 96 6.49 -20.81 -4.96
C TYR A 96 7.64 -20.71 -3.95
N TYR A 97 8.70 -21.52 -4.10
CA TYR A 97 9.82 -21.54 -3.17
C TYR A 97 10.61 -20.21 -3.11
N THR A 98 10.46 -19.31 -4.08
CA THR A 98 11.07 -17.98 -4.00
C THR A 98 10.48 -17.15 -2.86
N ALA A 99 9.26 -17.46 -2.42
CA ALA A 99 8.63 -16.80 -1.27
C ALA A 99 9.34 -17.12 0.06
N TYR A 100 10.03 -18.26 0.14
CA TYR A 100 10.78 -18.67 1.34
C TYR A 100 11.92 -17.70 1.64
N SER A 101 12.81 -17.48 0.68
CA SER A 101 13.96 -16.57 0.86
C SER A 101 13.54 -15.11 1.11
N GLU A 102 12.42 -14.68 0.54
CA GLU A 102 11.83 -13.35 0.80
C GLU A 102 11.38 -13.17 2.25
N ASN A 103 11.11 -14.27 2.97
CA ASN A 103 10.74 -14.29 4.39
C ASN A 103 11.83 -14.84 5.30
N GLY A 104 13.07 -14.92 4.79
CA GLY A 104 14.25 -15.35 5.57
C GLY A 104 14.30 -16.83 5.87
N VAL A 105 13.57 -17.67 5.12
CA VAL A 105 13.60 -19.13 5.24
C VAL A 105 14.52 -19.70 4.17
N TYR A 106 15.53 -20.47 4.59
CA TYR A 106 16.50 -21.12 3.71
C TYR A 106 16.54 -22.60 4.04
N ALA A 107 16.11 -23.44 3.12
CA ALA A 107 16.07 -24.89 3.29
C ALA A 107 16.60 -25.60 2.04
N GLY A 108 17.03 -26.84 2.19
CA GLY A 108 17.49 -27.67 1.08
C GLY A 108 16.36 -28.40 0.36
N VAL A 109 15.22 -28.59 1.02
CA VAL A 109 14.04 -29.27 0.49
C VAL A 109 12.80 -28.48 0.90
N TYR A 110 11.93 -28.24 -0.08
CA TYR A 110 10.69 -27.48 0.05
C TYR A 110 9.51 -28.27 -0.52
N ALA A 111 8.31 -28.06 -0.01
CA ALA A 111 7.07 -28.45 -0.67
C ALA A 111 5.94 -27.49 -0.29
N GLU A 112 4.99 -27.34 -1.18
CA GLU A 112 3.79 -26.55 -0.99
C GLU A 112 2.56 -27.41 -1.28
N ASN A 113 1.56 -27.36 -0.38
CA ASN A 113 0.19 -27.80 -0.65
C ASN A 113 -0.71 -26.57 -0.74
N ILE A 114 -1.62 -26.55 -1.69
CA ILE A 114 -2.59 -25.45 -1.85
C ILE A 114 -4.01 -26.00 -1.86
N GLY A 115 -4.91 -25.28 -1.18
CA GLY A 115 -6.33 -25.64 -1.10
C GLY A 115 -7.22 -24.42 -1.27
N VAL A 116 -8.40 -24.62 -1.83
CA VAL A 116 -9.35 -23.54 -2.05
C VAL A 116 -10.77 -23.98 -1.69
N ASN A 117 -11.53 -23.04 -1.13
CA ASN A 117 -12.94 -23.19 -0.78
C ASN A 117 -13.25 -24.23 0.30
N TYR A 118 -12.27 -24.58 1.14
CA TYR A 118 -12.51 -25.36 2.34
C TYR A 118 -12.81 -24.43 3.52
N SER A 119 -14.01 -24.55 4.10
CA SER A 119 -14.50 -23.61 5.11
C SER A 119 -13.94 -23.85 6.52
N SER A 120 -13.12 -24.88 6.72
CA SER A 120 -12.51 -25.20 8.01
C SER A 120 -11.20 -25.97 7.86
N ALA A 121 -10.37 -25.93 8.90
CA ALA A 121 -9.14 -26.71 9.00
C ALA A 121 -9.37 -28.21 8.76
N SER A 122 -10.45 -28.77 9.33
CA SER A 122 -10.79 -30.19 9.15
C SER A 122 -11.19 -30.52 7.72
N ALA A 123 -11.96 -29.63 7.06
CA ALA A 123 -12.38 -29.82 5.68
C ALA A 123 -11.15 -29.79 4.74
N LEU A 124 -10.23 -28.85 4.96
CA LEU A 124 -8.96 -28.78 4.24
C LEU A 124 -8.13 -30.04 4.42
N HIS A 125 -7.85 -30.39 5.69
CA HIS A 125 -6.99 -31.54 6.00
C HIS A 125 -7.55 -32.84 5.41
N ASN A 126 -8.87 -33.08 5.53
CA ASN A 126 -9.52 -34.25 4.96
C ASN A 126 -9.39 -34.30 3.42
N ALA A 127 -9.46 -33.17 2.75
CA ALA A 127 -9.23 -33.09 1.30
C ALA A 127 -7.78 -33.38 0.93
N MET A 128 -6.81 -32.80 1.65
CA MET A 128 -5.38 -32.98 1.41
C MET A 128 -4.86 -34.39 1.80
N ARG A 129 -5.64 -35.15 2.54
CA ARG A 129 -5.34 -36.57 2.79
C ARG A 129 -5.40 -37.41 1.52
N GLU A 130 -6.22 -37.04 0.53
CA GLU A 130 -6.30 -37.70 -0.78
C GLU A 130 -6.50 -39.22 -0.66
N ASP A 131 -7.29 -39.65 0.34
CA ASP A 131 -7.45 -41.07 0.74
C ASP A 131 -7.94 -41.96 -0.40
N ASN A 132 -8.76 -41.42 -1.29
CA ASN A 132 -9.38 -42.13 -2.40
C ASN A 132 -8.64 -41.92 -3.74
N ALA A 133 -7.53 -41.18 -3.76
CA ALA A 133 -6.76 -40.92 -4.96
C ALA A 133 -5.73 -42.05 -5.19
N ASN A 134 -5.29 -42.19 -6.45
CA ASN A 134 -4.17 -43.03 -6.81
C ASN A 134 -2.83 -42.30 -6.53
N TYR A 135 -1.69 -42.91 -6.83
CA TYR A 135 -0.36 -42.33 -6.58
C TYR A 135 -0.22 -40.92 -7.15
N SER A 136 -0.62 -40.69 -8.39
CA SER A 136 -0.49 -39.39 -9.04
C SER A 136 -1.36 -38.31 -8.39
N GLY A 137 -2.48 -38.69 -7.77
CA GLY A 137 -3.39 -37.79 -7.07
C GLY A 137 -3.11 -37.65 -5.56
N GLN A 138 -2.03 -38.27 -5.03
CA GLN A 138 -1.65 -38.21 -3.62
C GLN A 138 -0.44 -37.30 -3.37
N GLU A 139 -0.27 -36.25 -4.12
CA GLU A 139 0.90 -35.35 -3.98
C GLU A 139 0.87 -34.59 -2.66
N GLN A 140 -0.26 -34.04 -2.27
CA GLN A 140 -0.42 -33.30 -1.01
C GLN A 140 -0.26 -34.24 0.19
N ARG A 141 -0.82 -35.44 0.12
CA ARG A 141 -0.63 -36.49 1.13
C ARG A 141 0.85 -36.85 1.29
N ARG A 142 1.57 -37.08 0.19
CA ARG A 142 3.00 -37.40 0.23
C ARG A 142 3.83 -36.27 0.84
N ASN A 143 3.49 -35.01 0.59
CA ASN A 143 4.15 -33.89 1.24
C ASN A 143 3.97 -33.93 2.75
N MET A 144 2.74 -34.14 3.24
CA MET A 144 2.47 -34.26 4.69
C MET A 144 3.21 -35.44 5.33
N LEU A 145 3.47 -36.53 4.60
CA LEU A 145 4.12 -37.76 5.10
C LEU A 145 5.61 -37.85 4.76
N ASN A 146 6.19 -36.85 4.12
CA ASN A 146 7.61 -36.87 3.76
C ASN A 146 8.49 -36.79 5.01
N SER A 147 9.40 -37.78 5.13
CA SER A 147 10.33 -37.88 6.26
C SER A 147 11.46 -36.85 6.24
N GLN A 148 11.70 -36.20 5.11
CA GLN A 148 12.72 -35.15 4.97
C GLN A 148 12.28 -33.83 5.61
N PHE A 149 10.99 -33.59 5.76
CA PHE A 149 10.50 -32.36 6.35
C PHE A 149 10.55 -32.42 7.88
N THR A 150 11.02 -31.32 8.47
CA THR A 150 11.11 -31.09 9.91
C THR A 150 10.25 -29.91 10.38
N ALA A 151 9.81 -29.06 9.47
CA ALA A 151 9.05 -27.86 9.74
C ALA A 151 7.84 -27.73 8.81
N VAL A 152 6.78 -27.07 9.33
CA VAL A 152 5.60 -26.68 8.58
C VAL A 152 5.11 -25.30 9.05
N GLY A 153 4.68 -24.49 8.09
CA GLY A 153 3.92 -23.26 8.31
C GLY A 153 2.65 -23.30 7.48
N ILE A 154 1.55 -22.77 8.02
CA ILE A 154 0.25 -22.87 7.36
C ILE A 154 -0.37 -21.48 7.27
N GLY A 155 -0.91 -21.15 6.10
CA GLY A 155 -1.58 -19.91 5.80
C GLY A 155 -3.04 -20.10 5.42
N HIS A 156 -3.87 -19.18 5.86
CA HIS A 156 -5.28 -19.12 5.49
C HIS A 156 -5.70 -17.68 5.30
N VAL A 157 -6.33 -17.38 4.17
CA VAL A 157 -7.00 -16.11 3.92
C VAL A 157 -8.41 -16.34 3.38
N TYR A 158 -9.29 -15.41 3.72
CA TYR A 158 -10.62 -15.30 3.16
C TYR A 158 -10.67 -14.05 2.26
N TYR A 159 -11.05 -14.24 0.99
CA TYR A 159 -11.14 -13.19 -0.02
C TYR A 159 -12.38 -13.37 -0.87
N ASN A 160 -13.18 -12.31 -1.01
CA ASN A 160 -14.40 -12.27 -1.85
C ASN A 160 -15.34 -13.48 -1.70
N GLY A 161 -15.53 -13.99 -0.49
CA GLY A 161 -16.43 -15.11 -0.23
C GLY A 161 -15.77 -16.49 -0.28
N TYR A 162 -14.46 -16.59 -0.53
CA TYR A 162 -13.75 -17.86 -0.70
C TYR A 162 -12.57 -17.98 0.25
N HIS A 163 -12.25 -19.22 0.64
CA HIS A 163 -11.14 -19.58 1.50
C HIS A 163 -9.95 -20.07 0.66
N TYR A 164 -8.75 -19.58 0.96
CA TYR A 164 -7.50 -19.97 0.32
C TYR A 164 -6.51 -20.41 1.37
N TRP A 165 -5.95 -21.60 1.18
CA TRP A 165 -5.10 -22.27 2.15
C TRP A 165 -3.78 -22.69 1.52
N VAL A 166 -2.71 -22.59 2.31
CA VAL A 166 -1.38 -23.02 1.92
C VAL A 166 -0.71 -23.71 3.09
N GLU A 167 -0.11 -24.88 2.84
CA GLU A 167 0.80 -25.56 3.76
C GLU A 167 2.19 -25.53 3.14
N GLU A 168 3.15 -24.92 3.84
CA GLU A 168 4.54 -24.84 3.44
C GLU A 168 5.39 -25.75 4.28
N PHE A 169 6.19 -26.60 3.65
CA PHE A 169 7.05 -27.58 4.30
C PHE A 169 8.52 -27.29 4.04
N ALA A 170 9.39 -27.51 5.03
CA ALA A 170 10.83 -27.37 4.90
C ALA A 170 11.58 -28.42 5.71
N ASN A 171 12.83 -28.72 5.31
CA ASN A 171 13.74 -29.57 6.09
C ASN A 171 14.56 -28.78 7.12
N THR A 172 14.21 -27.54 7.38
CA THR A 172 14.87 -26.63 8.33
C THR A 172 13.82 -25.93 9.17
N VAL A 173 14.07 -25.80 10.47
CA VAL A 173 13.26 -24.98 11.39
C VAL A 173 13.95 -23.62 11.52
N THR A 174 13.25 -22.54 11.19
CA THR A 174 13.78 -21.17 11.21
C THR A 174 13.37 -20.42 12.48
N ARG A 175 12.09 -20.46 12.86
CA ARG A 175 11.57 -19.70 14.01
C ARG A 175 10.48 -20.45 14.75
N THR A 176 10.75 -20.78 16.03
CA THR A 176 9.80 -21.45 16.93
C THR A 176 9.13 -20.49 17.92
N SER A 177 9.58 -19.21 18.00
CA SER A 177 8.99 -18.23 18.90
C SER A 177 7.54 -17.94 18.53
N TYR A 178 6.65 -18.20 19.49
CA TYR A 178 5.21 -17.98 19.32
C TYR A 178 4.89 -16.53 18.93
N THR A 179 3.99 -16.37 17.98
CA THR A 179 3.38 -15.08 17.63
C THR A 179 1.88 -15.16 17.83
N THR A 180 1.25 -14.05 18.22
CA THR A 180 -0.22 -13.99 18.31
C THR A 180 -0.84 -14.20 16.93
N PRO A 181 -1.86 -15.08 16.78
CA PRO A 181 -2.51 -15.29 15.49
C PRO A 181 -3.15 -14.01 14.97
N ASN A 182 -2.94 -13.71 13.70
CA ASN A 182 -3.61 -12.62 13.02
C ASN A 182 -4.93 -13.14 12.40
N ASN A 183 -6.07 -12.61 12.83
CA ASN A 183 -7.40 -12.91 12.28
C ASN A 183 -8.10 -11.62 11.80
N GLN A 184 -7.32 -10.58 11.50
CA GLN A 184 -7.83 -9.28 11.11
C GLN A 184 -8.08 -9.19 9.61
N THR A 185 -9.05 -8.36 9.23
CA THR A 185 -9.20 -7.91 7.85
C THR A 185 -8.18 -6.82 7.57
N THR A 186 -7.41 -6.98 6.52
CA THR A 186 -6.35 -6.04 6.13
C THR A 186 -6.21 -5.97 4.61
N THR A 187 -5.62 -4.89 4.13
CA THR A 187 -5.22 -4.77 2.74
C THR A 187 -3.79 -5.28 2.57
N VAL A 188 -3.64 -6.37 1.83
CA VAL A 188 -2.33 -6.87 1.41
C VAL A 188 -1.93 -6.08 0.16
N THR A 189 -0.88 -5.30 0.28
CA THR A 189 -0.36 -4.44 -0.80
C THR A 189 0.85 -5.07 -1.46
N ASN A 190 1.21 -4.57 -2.65
CA ASN A 190 2.41 -4.97 -3.38
C ASN A 190 2.48 -6.47 -3.75
N LEU A 191 1.34 -7.11 -3.94
CA LEU A 191 1.31 -8.43 -4.55
C LEU A 191 1.73 -8.30 -6.01
N GLN A 192 2.83 -8.96 -6.37
CA GLN A 192 3.42 -8.86 -7.70
C GLN A 192 2.70 -9.81 -8.66
N VAL A 193 2.10 -9.27 -9.72
CA VAL A 193 1.50 -10.06 -10.82
C VAL A 193 2.29 -9.80 -12.10
N ALA A 194 2.77 -10.83 -12.76
CA ALA A 194 3.42 -10.70 -14.05
C ALA A 194 2.43 -10.15 -15.09
N GLU A 195 2.87 -9.20 -15.91
CA GLU A 195 2.02 -8.62 -16.95
C GLU A 195 1.48 -9.67 -17.93
N SER A 196 2.25 -10.72 -18.19
CA SER A 196 1.82 -11.87 -19.00
C SER A 196 0.67 -12.66 -18.38
N ASN A 197 0.47 -12.57 -17.06
CA ASN A 197 -0.62 -13.22 -16.35
C ASN A 197 -1.87 -12.36 -16.26
N ILE A 198 -1.80 -11.07 -16.63
CA ILE A 198 -2.96 -10.19 -16.67
C ILE A 198 -3.65 -10.33 -18.02
N THR A 199 -4.84 -10.93 -18.03
CA THR A 199 -5.59 -11.22 -19.25
C THR A 199 -6.53 -10.07 -19.65
N SER A 200 -6.85 -9.18 -18.72
CA SER A 200 -7.65 -7.97 -18.96
C SER A 200 -7.46 -6.98 -17.84
N ASP A 201 -7.61 -5.71 -18.18
CA ASP A 201 -7.46 -4.56 -17.28
C ASP A 201 -8.41 -3.46 -17.78
N GLN A 202 -9.47 -3.18 -17.06
CA GLN A 202 -10.50 -2.24 -17.48
C GLN A 202 -10.87 -1.29 -16.33
N ILE A 203 -10.99 0.00 -16.63
CA ILE A 203 -11.67 0.93 -15.73
C ILE A 203 -13.17 0.73 -15.90
N VAL A 204 -13.82 0.34 -14.82
CA VAL A 204 -15.28 0.20 -14.73
C VAL A 204 -15.86 1.52 -14.29
N VAL A 205 -16.81 2.03 -15.07
CA VAL A 205 -17.57 3.25 -14.77
C VAL A 205 -19.05 2.89 -14.75
N PRO A 206 -19.77 3.18 -13.64
CA PRO A 206 -21.20 2.94 -13.58
C PRO A 206 -21.95 3.73 -14.68
N SER A 207 -23.02 3.16 -15.21
CA SER A 207 -23.88 3.84 -16.19
C SER A 207 -24.43 5.18 -15.68
N SER A 208 -24.60 5.33 -14.36
CA SER A 208 -25.00 6.57 -13.70
C SER A 208 -23.99 7.69 -13.85
N ILE A 209 -22.72 7.40 -14.10
CA ILE A 209 -21.66 8.37 -14.37
C ILE A 209 -21.60 8.66 -15.88
N GLY A 210 -21.61 7.61 -16.72
CA GLY A 210 -21.57 7.73 -18.17
C GLY A 210 -20.21 8.19 -18.72
N THR A 211 -20.21 8.57 -20.00
CA THR A 211 -19.03 9.07 -20.73
C THR A 211 -18.93 10.59 -20.74
N TYR A 212 -19.92 11.26 -20.20
CA TYR A 212 -20.03 12.71 -20.06
C TYR A 212 -20.87 13.01 -18.84
N ILE A 213 -20.38 13.92 -18.01
CA ILE A 213 -21.04 14.32 -16.77
C ILE A 213 -21.60 15.74 -16.94
N GLN A 214 -22.90 15.88 -16.78
CA GLN A 214 -23.55 17.18 -16.67
C GLN A 214 -24.06 17.36 -15.24
N MET A 215 -23.74 18.50 -14.63
CA MET A 215 -24.12 18.83 -13.26
C MET A 215 -24.57 20.30 -13.20
N SER A 216 -25.44 20.60 -12.26
CA SER A 216 -25.68 21.99 -11.86
C SER A 216 -24.76 22.39 -10.71
N VAL A 217 -24.44 23.68 -10.59
CA VAL A 217 -23.70 24.22 -9.44
C VAL A 217 -24.31 23.73 -8.13
N GLY A 218 -23.49 23.23 -7.22
CA GLY A 218 -23.89 22.64 -5.94
C GLY A 218 -24.26 21.14 -5.97
N GLN A 219 -24.41 20.54 -7.15
CA GLN A 219 -24.68 19.11 -7.25
C GLN A 219 -23.45 18.28 -6.90
N THR A 220 -23.74 17.07 -6.40
CA THR A 220 -22.74 16.07 -6.04
C THR A 220 -22.99 14.80 -6.84
N LYS A 221 -21.94 14.15 -7.32
CA LYS A 221 -21.99 12.85 -7.99
C LYS A 221 -21.06 11.86 -7.28
N ASP A 222 -21.59 10.69 -6.91
CA ASP A 222 -20.82 9.66 -6.26
C ASP A 222 -20.03 8.85 -7.30
N LEU A 223 -18.72 8.78 -7.09
CA LEU A 223 -17.76 8.06 -7.92
C LEU A 223 -17.29 6.73 -7.28
N SER A 224 -17.84 6.33 -6.13
CA SER A 224 -17.42 5.12 -5.39
C SER A 224 -17.55 3.83 -6.21
N GLY A 225 -18.43 3.85 -7.22
CA GLY A 225 -18.59 2.74 -8.16
C GLY A 225 -17.57 2.72 -9.32
N CYS A 226 -16.62 3.67 -9.37
CA CYS A 226 -15.54 3.67 -10.36
C CYS A 226 -14.34 2.91 -9.79
N TYR A 227 -13.87 1.90 -10.50
CA TYR A 227 -12.73 1.08 -10.07
C TYR A 227 -12.02 0.46 -11.27
N GLU A 228 -10.78 0.03 -11.07
CA GLU A 228 -10.08 -0.82 -12.02
C GLU A 228 -10.43 -2.29 -11.74
N ASN A 229 -10.80 -3.04 -12.77
CA ASN A 229 -11.03 -4.48 -12.72
C ASN A 229 -9.93 -5.20 -13.48
N ILE A 230 -9.10 -5.95 -12.75
CA ILE A 230 -8.01 -6.75 -13.30
C ILE A 230 -8.47 -8.20 -13.41
N LYS A 231 -8.20 -8.84 -14.54
CA LYS A 231 -8.39 -10.29 -14.72
C LYS A 231 -7.02 -10.95 -14.77
N VAL A 232 -6.82 -11.96 -13.95
CA VAL A 232 -5.58 -12.72 -13.86
C VAL A 232 -5.82 -14.16 -14.31
N SER A 233 -4.85 -14.76 -14.99
CA SER A 233 -4.87 -16.16 -15.36
C SER A 233 -4.89 -17.07 -14.13
N ASN A 234 -5.49 -18.26 -14.26
CA ASN A 234 -5.66 -19.23 -13.17
C ASN A 234 -6.37 -18.70 -11.92
N HIS A 235 -7.10 -17.57 -12.05
CA HIS A 235 -7.88 -17.05 -10.92
C HIS A 235 -9.07 -17.98 -10.64
N TRP A 236 -9.20 -18.42 -9.38
CA TRP A 236 -10.30 -19.29 -8.94
C TRP A 236 -11.26 -18.49 -8.03
N PRO A 237 -12.57 -18.64 -8.14
CA PRO A 237 -13.37 -19.50 -9.04
C PRO A 237 -13.57 -18.93 -10.45
N GLY A 238 -12.76 -18.00 -10.84
CA GLY A 238 -12.82 -17.26 -12.11
C GLY A 238 -13.10 -15.76 -11.89
N ASN A 239 -12.53 -14.93 -12.77
CA ASN A 239 -12.56 -13.47 -12.65
C ASN A 239 -13.98 -12.84 -12.65
N ALA A 240 -14.97 -13.54 -13.20
CA ALA A 240 -16.35 -13.07 -13.19
C ALA A 240 -17.02 -13.22 -11.82
N ASN A 241 -16.67 -14.29 -11.10
CA ASN A 241 -17.25 -14.62 -9.79
C ASN A 241 -16.51 -13.97 -8.63
N CYS A 242 -15.22 -13.70 -8.81
CA CYS A 242 -14.35 -13.10 -7.83
C CYS A 242 -13.50 -11.99 -8.48
N PRO A 243 -14.04 -10.80 -8.72
CA PRO A 243 -13.33 -9.72 -9.40
C PRO A 243 -12.17 -9.18 -8.56
N ILE A 244 -11.03 -8.92 -9.20
CA ILE A 244 -9.89 -8.26 -8.56
C ILE A 244 -10.02 -6.76 -8.80
N VAL A 245 -10.46 -6.05 -7.77
CA VAL A 245 -10.79 -4.62 -7.83
C VAL A 245 -9.64 -3.80 -7.27
N GLN A 246 -9.22 -2.77 -8.02
CA GLN A 246 -8.24 -1.78 -7.56
C GLN A 246 -8.90 -0.39 -7.49
N GLY A 247 -8.55 0.38 -6.46
CA GLY A 247 -8.96 1.77 -6.37
C GLY A 247 -8.33 2.62 -7.47
N LEU A 248 -8.98 3.74 -7.80
CA LEU A 248 -8.48 4.70 -8.78
C LEU A 248 -8.04 5.99 -8.07
N ASN A 249 -6.98 6.60 -8.59
CA ASN A 249 -6.64 7.98 -8.26
C ASN A 249 -7.49 8.90 -9.13
N MET A 250 -8.29 9.78 -8.50
CA MET A 250 -9.24 10.62 -9.20
C MET A 250 -8.89 12.09 -9.02
N TYR A 251 -8.91 12.86 -10.10
CA TYR A 251 -8.73 14.31 -10.04
C TYR A 251 -9.47 15.00 -11.19
N VAL A 252 -9.60 16.30 -11.10
CA VAL A 252 -10.19 17.15 -12.14
C VAL A 252 -9.17 18.17 -12.65
N SER A 253 -9.25 18.51 -13.93
CA SER A 253 -8.32 19.45 -14.56
C SER A 253 -8.51 20.90 -14.10
N ASN A 254 -9.73 21.26 -13.66
CA ASN A 254 -10.05 22.59 -13.15
C ASN A 254 -10.88 22.49 -11.87
N THR A 255 -10.22 22.64 -10.73
CA THR A 255 -10.83 22.55 -9.40
C THR A 255 -11.75 23.71 -9.07
N ALA A 256 -11.67 24.83 -9.79
CA ALA A 256 -12.62 25.92 -9.64
C ALA A 256 -14.01 25.56 -10.19
N VAL A 257 -14.08 24.74 -11.24
CA VAL A 257 -15.35 24.29 -11.85
C VAL A 257 -15.97 23.14 -11.06
N ALA A 258 -15.17 22.13 -10.74
CA ALA A 258 -15.57 21.01 -9.88
C ALA A 258 -14.36 20.49 -9.11
N TYR A 259 -14.60 19.81 -7.98
CA TYR A 259 -13.52 19.21 -7.19
C TYR A 259 -13.97 17.86 -6.63
N ILE A 260 -12.98 17.06 -6.16
CA ILE A 260 -13.25 15.75 -5.56
C ILE A 260 -13.06 15.84 -4.05
N SER A 261 -14.04 15.33 -3.30
CA SER A 261 -13.98 15.17 -1.85
C SER A 261 -14.36 13.74 -1.50
N GLY A 262 -13.37 12.95 -1.04
CA GLY A 262 -13.52 11.51 -0.89
C GLY A 262 -13.85 10.85 -2.22
N THR A 263 -14.97 10.15 -2.30
CA THR A 263 -15.47 9.52 -3.53
C THR A 263 -16.49 10.38 -4.30
N LYS A 264 -16.64 11.65 -3.95
CA LYS A 264 -17.68 12.53 -4.53
C LYS A 264 -17.07 13.59 -5.42
N LEU A 265 -17.59 13.73 -6.64
CA LEU A 265 -17.38 14.88 -7.50
C LEU A 265 -18.40 15.95 -7.15
N ILE A 266 -17.95 17.15 -6.86
CA ILE A 266 -18.78 18.29 -6.42
C ILE A 266 -18.66 19.42 -7.42
N ALA A 267 -19.78 19.87 -7.96
CA ALA A 267 -19.86 20.98 -8.89
C ALA A 267 -19.82 22.32 -8.14
N ASN A 268 -18.82 23.17 -8.45
CA ASN A 268 -18.54 24.40 -7.73
C ASN A 268 -18.98 25.65 -8.49
N THR A 269 -18.51 25.84 -9.73
CA THR A 269 -18.88 26.98 -10.57
C THR A 269 -19.23 26.52 -11.98
N ALA A 270 -20.05 27.30 -12.71
CA ALA A 270 -20.37 26.98 -14.09
C ALA A 270 -19.10 27.02 -14.97
N GLY A 271 -18.96 26.04 -15.83
CA GLY A 271 -17.80 25.87 -16.69
C GLY A 271 -17.57 24.43 -17.09
N SER A 272 -16.47 24.19 -17.78
CA SER A 272 -16.06 22.85 -18.22
C SER A 272 -14.79 22.43 -17.48
N THR A 273 -14.71 21.15 -17.12
CA THR A 273 -13.53 20.49 -16.59
C THR A 273 -13.48 19.04 -17.07
N THR A 274 -12.41 18.33 -16.76
CA THR A 274 -12.27 16.91 -17.10
C THR A 274 -12.01 16.13 -15.82
N LEU A 275 -12.84 15.14 -15.53
CA LEU A 275 -12.58 14.14 -14.51
C LEU A 275 -11.61 13.11 -15.10
N THR A 276 -10.49 12.90 -14.43
CA THR A 276 -9.51 11.88 -14.79
C THR A 276 -9.55 10.78 -13.76
N LEU A 277 -9.80 9.56 -14.24
CA LEU A 277 -9.73 8.31 -13.48
C LEU A 277 -8.39 7.64 -13.81
N ASN A 278 -7.45 7.67 -12.89
CA ASN A 278 -6.10 7.18 -13.10
C ASN A 278 -5.87 5.88 -12.33
N ARG A 279 -5.29 4.88 -12.98
CA ARG A 279 -4.89 3.62 -12.35
C ARG A 279 -3.75 3.85 -11.35
N PRO A 280 -3.62 3.02 -10.30
CA PRO A 280 -2.52 3.15 -9.33
C PRO A 280 -1.12 3.09 -9.95
N ASP A 281 -0.97 2.38 -11.05
CA ASP A 281 0.30 2.23 -11.79
C ASP A 281 0.59 3.34 -12.81
N GLY A 282 -0.30 4.33 -12.93
CA GLY A 282 -0.14 5.48 -13.82
C GLY A 282 -0.38 5.21 -15.31
N ARG A 283 -0.89 4.04 -15.69
CA ARG A 283 -1.23 3.73 -17.09
C ARG A 283 -2.33 4.63 -17.61
N ILE A 284 -2.56 4.56 -18.94
CA ILE A 284 -3.50 5.41 -19.68
C ILE A 284 -4.77 5.67 -18.86
N PRO A 285 -5.00 6.91 -18.41
CA PRO A 285 -6.17 7.27 -17.64
C PRO A 285 -7.43 7.30 -18.50
N LEU A 286 -8.57 7.10 -17.87
CA LEU A 286 -9.85 7.42 -18.49
C LEU A 286 -10.22 8.86 -18.16
N GLN A 287 -10.54 9.64 -19.19
CA GLN A 287 -10.97 11.03 -19.06
C GLN A 287 -12.45 11.17 -19.41
N ILE A 288 -13.20 11.82 -18.51
CA ILE A 288 -14.63 12.05 -18.66
C ILE A 288 -14.85 13.56 -18.63
N PRO A 289 -15.36 14.17 -19.72
CA PRO A 289 -15.72 15.58 -19.72
C PRO A 289 -16.83 15.85 -18.71
N VAL A 290 -16.68 16.96 -17.99
CA VAL A 290 -17.64 17.43 -16.99
C VAL A 290 -18.08 18.84 -17.35
N GLN A 291 -19.37 19.04 -17.55
CA GLN A 291 -19.99 20.34 -17.75
C GLN A 291 -20.81 20.72 -16.52
N VAL A 292 -20.44 21.78 -15.88
CA VAL A 292 -21.23 22.39 -14.82
C VAL A 292 -22.03 23.55 -15.39
N THR A 293 -23.34 23.49 -15.22
CA THR A 293 -24.31 24.53 -15.67
C THR A 293 -24.99 25.17 -14.48
N GLY A 294 -25.57 26.35 -14.69
CA GLY A 294 -26.27 27.12 -13.67
C GLY A 294 -25.70 28.53 -13.56
N THR A 295 -26.45 29.43 -12.93
CA THR A 295 -25.99 30.78 -12.69
C THR A 295 -24.93 30.74 -11.58
N ASN A 296 -23.69 31.05 -11.95
CA ASN A 296 -22.78 31.61 -10.97
C ASN A 296 -23.51 32.84 -10.44
N ASN A 297 -23.89 32.86 -9.18
CA ASN A 297 -24.30 34.12 -8.57
C ASN A 297 -23.11 35.07 -8.75
N SER A 298 -23.22 35.94 -9.77
CA SER A 298 -22.11 36.70 -10.38
C SER A 298 -21.59 37.83 -9.51
N ASN A 299 -21.52 37.63 -8.20
CA ASN A 299 -20.92 38.59 -7.29
C ASN A 299 -19.89 38.01 -6.31
N ASN A 300 -19.34 36.81 -6.54
CA ASN A 300 -18.23 36.40 -5.69
C ASN A 300 -17.20 35.51 -6.43
N THR A 301 -16.08 36.09 -6.74
CA THR A 301 -14.80 35.46 -7.18
C THR A 301 -14.11 34.72 -6.03
N TYR A 302 -14.80 34.36 -4.95
CA TYR A 302 -14.21 33.79 -3.74
C TYR A 302 -14.68 32.36 -3.51
N SER A 303 -13.70 31.46 -3.34
CA SER A 303 -13.96 30.07 -2.94
C SER A 303 -14.49 30.04 -1.50
N TYR A 304 -15.69 29.52 -1.30
CA TYR A 304 -16.34 29.34 0.00
C TYR A 304 -15.89 28.04 0.69
N TYR A 305 -14.68 27.55 0.39
CA TYR A 305 -14.14 26.28 0.85
C TYR A 305 -13.47 26.41 2.22
N ILE A 306 -14.11 25.90 3.27
CA ILE A 306 -13.67 26.01 4.67
C ILE A 306 -12.24 25.49 4.93
N PRO A 307 -11.71 24.43 4.29
CA PRO A 307 -10.31 24.05 4.45
C PRO A 307 -9.29 25.15 4.12
N ASN A 308 -9.66 26.13 3.29
CA ASN A 308 -8.83 27.29 2.97
C ASN A 308 -9.02 28.47 3.97
N ALA A 309 -9.98 28.34 4.89
CA ALA A 309 -10.23 29.40 5.87
C ALA A 309 -9.06 29.52 6.84
N SER A 310 -8.71 30.73 7.21
CA SER A 310 -7.84 31.00 8.35
C SER A 310 -8.65 30.85 9.64
N VAL A 311 -8.07 30.21 10.63
CA VAL A 311 -8.69 30.00 11.95
C VAL A 311 -7.82 30.66 13.01
N GLY A 312 -8.44 31.45 13.87
CA GLY A 312 -7.75 32.10 14.99
C GLY A 312 -7.18 31.08 15.96
N THR A 313 -6.06 31.42 16.58
CA THR A 313 -5.46 30.60 17.62
C THR A 313 -6.43 30.44 18.79
N ILE A 314 -6.74 29.20 19.15
CA ILE A 314 -7.49 28.90 20.36
C ILE A 314 -6.48 28.75 21.50
N VAL A 315 -6.55 29.64 22.47
CA VAL A 315 -5.68 29.59 23.66
C VAL A 315 -6.00 28.37 24.52
N ASP A 316 -5.04 27.95 25.35
CA ASP A 316 -5.23 26.86 26.31
C ASP A 316 -6.46 27.15 27.19
N GLN A 317 -7.30 26.16 27.36
CA GLN A 317 -8.53 26.23 28.14
C GLN A 317 -8.30 25.59 29.52
N THR A 318 -8.89 26.19 30.55
CA THR A 318 -8.82 25.62 31.91
C THR A 318 -9.79 24.43 32.03
N TYR A 319 -9.32 23.33 32.62
CA TYR A 319 -10.14 22.18 32.94
C TYR A 319 -11.25 22.54 33.93
N THR A 320 -12.49 22.22 33.58
CA THR A 320 -13.68 22.56 34.38
C THR A 320 -14.46 21.34 34.85
N GLY A 321 -14.11 20.12 34.37
CA GLY A 321 -14.89 18.90 34.56
C GLY A 321 -16.12 18.77 33.62
N TYR A 322 -16.41 19.80 32.83
CA TYR A 322 -17.48 19.84 31.85
C TYR A 322 -16.95 20.00 30.44
N ASP A 323 -17.82 19.82 29.43
CA ASP A 323 -17.46 20.03 28.02
C ASP A 323 -17.02 21.50 27.79
N ILE A 324 -15.83 21.69 27.26
CA ILE A 324 -15.21 22.99 26.99
C ILE A 324 -15.37 23.28 25.51
N ARG A 325 -16.03 24.39 25.20
CA ARG A 325 -16.35 24.81 23.82
C ARG A 325 -15.89 26.24 23.57
N PRO A 326 -14.57 26.43 23.31
CA PRO A 326 -14.04 27.76 23.05
C PRO A 326 -14.63 28.33 21.75
N SER A 327 -14.84 29.64 21.72
CA SER A 327 -15.23 30.36 20.49
C SER A 327 -14.09 30.26 19.47
N VAL A 328 -14.48 30.13 18.18
CA VAL A 328 -13.54 30.00 17.07
C VAL A 328 -13.75 31.16 16.11
N SER A 329 -12.70 31.93 15.87
CA SER A 329 -12.72 32.97 14.85
C SER A 329 -12.27 32.39 13.51
N VAL A 330 -13.08 32.53 12.48
CA VAL A 330 -12.86 31.97 11.15
C VAL A 330 -12.89 33.05 10.10
N TRP A 331 -11.89 33.10 9.22
CA TRP A 331 -11.83 34.05 8.10
C TRP A 331 -11.61 33.27 6.80
N LEU A 332 -12.27 33.73 5.76
CA LEU A 332 -12.04 33.22 4.43
C LEU A 332 -12.09 34.38 3.44
N ASN A 333 -11.07 34.48 2.58
CA ASN A 333 -10.95 35.53 1.56
C ASN A 333 -11.07 36.97 2.11
N GLY A 334 -10.50 37.22 3.29
CA GLY A 334 -10.50 38.53 3.93
C GLY A 334 -11.79 38.92 4.68
N GLY A 335 -12.80 38.04 4.68
CA GLY A 335 -14.06 38.21 5.40
C GLY A 335 -14.20 37.29 6.61
N TYR A 336 -14.84 37.80 7.68
CA TYR A 336 -15.22 36.98 8.84
C TYR A 336 -16.40 36.08 8.51
N LEU A 337 -16.33 34.85 8.96
CA LEU A 337 -17.45 33.90 8.92
C LEU A 337 -18.14 33.84 10.28
N TYR A 338 -19.44 33.57 10.26
CA TYR A 338 -20.28 33.53 11.45
C TYR A 338 -20.83 32.13 11.70
N GLU A 339 -20.63 31.63 12.95
CA GLU A 339 -21.22 30.37 13.38
C GLU A 339 -22.77 30.42 13.30
N GLY A 340 -23.36 29.29 12.86
CA GLY A 340 -24.81 29.17 12.65
C GLY A 340 -25.33 29.73 11.30
N ARG A 341 -24.53 30.58 10.61
CA ARG A 341 -24.86 31.12 9.28
C ARG A 341 -23.97 30.56 8.18
N ASP A 342 -22.65 30.53 8.43
CA ASP A 342 -21.63 30.21 7.45
C ASP A 342 -20.95 28.85 7.77
N TYR A 343 -20.93 28.46 9.03
CA TYR A 343 -20.40 27.20 9.51
C TYR A 343 -21.03 26.76 10.83
N THR A 344 -20.84 25.48 11.18
CA THR A 344 -21.14 24.94 12.50
C THR A 344 -19.88 24.37 13.13
N LEU A 345 -19.85 24.24 14.46
CA LEU A 345 -18.75 23.66 15.22
C LEU A 345 -19.16 22.32 15.82
N SER A 346 -18.24 21.35 15.69
CA SER A 346 -18.32 20.09 16.41
C SER A 346 -17.03 19.86 17.19
N TYR A 347 -17.16 19.47 18.47
CA TYR A 347 -16.02 19.29 19.38
C TYR A 347 -15.80 17.83 19.69
N SER A 348 -14.54 17.45 19.89
CA SER A 348 -14.16 16.09 20.30
C SER A 348 -13.04 16.15 21.36
N ASN A 349 -13.07 15.21 22.30
CA ASN A 349 -12.14 15.12 23.44
C ASN A 349 -12.10 16.41 24.29
N ASN A 350 -13.18 17.18 24.30
CA ASN A 350 -13.23 18.54 24.86
C ASN A 350 -13.67 18.60 26.35
N ARG A 351 -13.54 17.46 27.08
CA ARG A 351 -13.95 17.39 28.50
C ARG A 351 -12.78 17.19 29.45
N ASN A 352 -11.81 16.37 29.07
CA ASN A 352 -10.70 16.00 29.93
C ASN A 352 -9.42 16.80 29.63
N ILE A 353 -8.51 16.87 30.59
CA ILE A 353 -7.18 17.44 30.39
C ILE A 353 -6.52 16.70 29.22
N GLY A 354 -5.92 17.47 28.31
CA GLY A 354 -5.28 16.94 27.10
C GLY A 354 -5.58 17.76 25.86
N THR A 355 -5.40 17.15 24.71
CA THR A 355 -5.70 17.80 23.42
C THR A 355 -7.14 17.53 23.01
N ALA A 356 -7.90 18.59 22.84
CA ALA A 356 -9.22 18.60 22.26
C ALA A 356 -9.16 19.09 20.81
N SER A 357 -10.21 18.80 20.05
CA SER A 357 -10.36 19.34 18.70
C SER A 357 -11.70 20.00 18.50
N VAL A 358 -11.72 20.97 17.58
CA VAL A 358 -12.94 21.54 17.04
C VAL A 358 -12.91 21.47 15.52
N THR A 359 -13.97 20.96 14.94
CA THR A 359 -14.16 20.87 13.48
C THR A 359 -15.15 21.94 13.06
N ILE A 360 -14.70 22.80 12.15
CA ILE A 360 -15.49 23.84 11.50
C ILE A 360 -16.11 23.19 10.26
N ASN A 361 -17.42 23.06 10.21
CA ASN A 361 -18.15 22.47 9.09
C ASN A 361 -18.90 23.57 8.35
N GLY A 362 -18.62 23.78 7.08
CA GLY A 362 -19.30 24.77 6.25
C GLY A 362 -20.79 24.46 6.09
N ILE A 363 -21.62 25.50 6.16
CA ILE A 363 -23.06 25.45 5.90
C ILE A 363 -23.49 26.61 5.00
N GLY A 364 -24.70 26.54 4.45
CA GLY A 364 -25.21 27.57 3.53
C GLY A 364 -24.37 27.63 2.25
N ASN A 365 -23.69 28.74 2.05
CA ASN A 365 -22.82 28.94 0.89
C ASN A 365 -21.40 28.38 1.10
N TYR A 366 -21.08 27.92 2.29
CA TYR A 366 -19.76 27.41 2.64
C TYR A 366 -19.78 25.89 2.70
N TYR A 367 -18.67 25.23 2.31
CA TYR A 367 -18.60 23.78 2.23
C TYR A 367 -17.21 23.25 2.65
N GLY A 368 -17.16 21.95 2.90
CA GLY A 368 -15.98 21.30 3.45
C GLY A 368 -15.85 21.51 4.95
N SER A 369 -14.85 20.91 5.54
CA SER A 369 -14.58 21.03 6.97
C SER A 369 -13.10 21.21 7.24
N ARG A 370 -12.78 21.91 8.34
CA ARG A 370 -11.43 22.10 8.86
C ARG A 370 -11.40 21.80 10.35
N THR A 371 -10.51 20.91 10.77
CA THR A 371 -10.29 20.62 12.18
C THR A 371 -9.07 21.38 12.68
N VAL A 372 -9.22 22.03 13.83
CA VAL A 372 -8.13 22.65 14.60
C VAL A 372 -8.15 22.13 16.02
N TYR A 373 -7.02 22.22 16.69
CA TYR A 373 -6.81 21.63 18.02
C TYR A 373 -6.56 22.71 19.05
N PHE A 374 -6.99 22.45 20.30
CA PHE A 374 -6.70 23.28 21.46
C PHE A 374 -6.41 22.39 22.68
N ARG A 375 -5.83 22.99 23.72
CA ARG A 375 -5.47 22.24 24.92
C ARG A 375 -6.42 22.56 26.06
N ILE A 376 -6.70 21.54 26.86
CA ILE A 376 -7.35 21.67 28.16
C ILE A 376 -6.27 21.37 29.21
N VAL A 377 -5.99 22.36 30.07
CA VAL A 377 -4.92 22.31 31.04
C VAL A 377 -5.47 22.49 32.46
N ASN A 378 -4.80 21.89 33.45
CA ASN A 378 -5.13 22.11 34.85
C ASN A 378 -4.43 23.39 35.34
N HIS A 379 -5.17 24.46 35.63
CA HIS A 379 -4.64 25.64 36.31
C HIS A 379 -4.67 25.42 37.81
N GLY A 380 -3.73 24.63 38.32
CA GLY A 380 -3.39 24.61 39.74
C GLY A 380 -2.43 25.76 40.07
N ASN A 381 -2.76 26.55 41.10
CA ASN A 381 -2.02 27.73 41.58
C ASN A 381 -0.50 27.59 41.51
N GLY A 382 0.12 28.53 40.80
CA GLY A 382 1.41 29.14 41.10
C GLY A 382 2.62 28.24 41.23
N ASN A 383 3.35 28.02 40.16
CA ASN A 383 4.80 28.30 40.09
C ASN A 383 5.27 28.05 38.64
N THR A 384 5.87 29.05 38.00
CA THR A 384 6.49 28.92 36.69
C THR A 384 7.77 28.09 36.79
N THR A 385 7.64 26.77 36.81
CA THR A 385 8.73 25.90 36.41
C THR A 385 8.61 25.66 34.91
N VAL A 386 9.66 26.01 34.17
CA VAL A 386 9.82 25.72 32.76
C VAL A 386 9.49 24.24 32.55
N SER A 387 8.39 23.95 31.88
CA SER A 387 7.93 22.57 31.64
C SER A 387 9.04 21.79 30.96
N SER A 388 9.54 20.76 31.60
CA SER A 388 10.50 19.79 31.06
C SER A 388 9.98 19.06 29.84
N ASN A 389 8.71 19.27 29.49
CA ASN A 389 7.96 18.58 28.42
C ASN A 389 7.80 19.40 27.13
N ASN A 390 8.68 20.38 26.91
CA ASN A 390 8.67 21.16 25.67
C ASN A 390 9.46 20.45 24.58
N LEU A 391 8.79 20.12 23.49
CA LEU A 391 9.37 19.40 22.34
C LEU A 391 10.42 20.22 21.57
N ALA A 392 10.56 21.50 21.81
CA ALA A 392 11.73 22.26 21.31
C ALA A 392 13.06 21.65 21.75
N ASN A 393 13.06 20.93 22.88
CA ASN A 393 14.22 20.22 23.43
C ASN A 393 14.25 18.72 23.06
N ALA A 394 13.29 18.24 22.23
CA ALA A 394 13.22 16.85 21.84
C ALA A 394 14.31 16.51 20.82
N VAL A 395 14.83 15.31 20.93
CA VAL A 395 15.72 14.71 19.94
C VAL A 395 14.88 13.92 18.96
N ILE A 396 14.93 14.32 17.70
CA ILE A 396 14.31 13.58 16.61
C ILE A 396 15.37 12.69 15.98
N SER A 397 15.09 11.39 15.86
CA SER A 397 16.01 10.45 15.21
C SER A 397 16.30 10.87 13.76
N LYS A 398 17.53 10.63 13.31
CA LYS A 398 17.92 10.90 11.93
C LYS A 398 17.06 10.07 10.98
N ILE A 399 16.32 10.73 10.11
CA ILE A 399 15.52 10.07 9.08
C ILE A 399 16.44 9.71 7.92
N ALA A 400 16.49 8.41 7.59
CA ALA A 400 17.22 7.95 6.42
C ALA A 400 16.60 8.53 5.13
N ALA A 401 17.43 8.68 4.09
CA ALA A 401 16.92 9.15 2.80
C ALA A 401 15.90 8.16 2.24
N GLN A 402 14.71 8.67 1.96
CA GLN A 402 13.57 7.93 1.42
C GLN A 402 13.64 7.86 -0.10
N ARG A 403 12.92 6.91 -0.70
CA ARG A 403 12.73 6.84 -2.15
C ARG A 403 11.34 7.40 -2.50
N TYR A 404 11.29 8.19 -3.55
CA TYR A 404 9.99 8.65 -4.08
C TYR A 404 9.24 7.47 -4.71
N THR A 405 7.96 7.36 -4.41
CA THR A 405 7.07 6.26 -4.86
C THR A 405 5.86 6.76 -5.65
N GLY A 406 5.90 8.03 -6.11
CA GLY A 406 4.78 8.63 -6.81
C GLY A 406 3.74 9.31 -5.90
N SER A 407 3.91 9.21 -4.57
CA SER A 407 3.01 9.81 -3.58
C SER A 407 3.78 10.51 -2.46
N SER A 408 3.06 11.21 -1.59
CA SER A 408 3.66 11.88 -0.43
C SER A 408 4.37 10.89 0.49
N VAL A 409 5.64 11.15 0.77
CA VAL A 409 6.53 10.31 1.58
C VAL A 409 6.44 10.74 3.05
N LYS A 410 6.00 9.83 3.92
CA LYS A 410 5.83 10.06 5.37
C LYS A 410 6.60 8.99 6.15
N PRO A 411 7.93 9.14 6.33
CA PRO A 411 8.71 8.19 7.09
C PRO A 411 8.34 8.18 8.57
N GLU A 412 8.47 7.05 9.21
CA GLU A 412 8.37 6.96 10.68
C GLU A 412 9.43 7.80 11.35
N VAL A 413 9.04 8.42 12.47
CA VAL A 413 9.88 9.33 13.24
C VAL A 413 9.91 8.88 14.70
N THR A 414 11.10 8.63 15.22
CA THR A 414 11.28 8.40 16.66
C THR A 414 11.64 9.73 17.33
N VAL A 415 10.85 10.11 18.32
CA VAL A 415 11.02 11.34 19.10
C VAL A 415 11.37 10.97 20.54
N THR A 416 12.44 11.53 21.05
CA THR A 416 12.91 11.30 22.43
C THR A 416 13.02 12.62 23.17
N LEU A 417 12.45 12.70 24.36
CA LEU A 417 12.59 13.83 25.26
C LEU A 417 12.96 13.33 26.66
N ASN A 418 13.98 13.90 27.29
CA ASN A 418 14.46 13.50 28.61
C ASN A 418 14.72 11.98 28.75
N ASN A 419 15.32 11.36 27.72
CA ASN A 419 15.58 9.91 27.58
C ASN A 419 14.35 9.02 27.52
N MET A 420 13.14 9.57 27.36
CA MET A 420 11.93 8.82 27.14
C MET A 420 11.52 8.90 25.66
N VAL A 421 11.22 7.77 25.06
CA VAL A 421 10.66 7.71 23.70
C VAL A 421 9.19 8.08 23.79
N LEU A 422 8.79 9.07 23.01
CA LEU A 422 7.43 9.57 22.95
C LEU A 422 6.60 8.79 21.93
N LYS A 423 5.30 8.77 22.12
CA LYS A 423 4.35 8.02 21.29
C LYS A 423 3.56 8.96 20.38
N GLU A 424 3.60 8.71 19.07
CA GLU A 424 2.76 9.42 18.09
C GLU A 424 1.27 9.19 18.37
N GLY A 425 0.49 10.24 18.21
CA GLY A 425 -0.96 10.24 18.44
C GLY A 425 -1.37 10.53 19.89
N SER A 426 -0.48 10.31 20.89
CA SER A 426 -0.75 10.65 22.30
C SER A 426 0.14 11.79 22.81
N ASP A 427 1.42 11.79 22.46
CA ASP A 427 2.41 12.74 22.99
C ASP A 427 2.78 13.81 21.95
N TYR A 428 2.68 13.47 20.68
CA TYR A 428 2.93 14.37 19.55
C TYR A 428 2.17 13.91 18.30
N TYR A 429 2.09 14.80 17.31
CA TYR A 429 1.70 14.49 15.94
C TYR A 429 2.71 15.04 14.95
N LEU A 430 2.68 14.49 13.71
CA LEU A 430 3.64 14.82 12.67
C LEU A 430 2.98 15.65 11.56
N ASN A 431 3.65 16.75 11.20
CA ASN A 431 3.32 17.56 10.03
C ASN A 431 4.46 17.49 9.03
N TYR A 432 4.16 16.97 7.83
CA TYR A 432 5.13 16.88 6.73
C TYR A 432 4.94 18.04 5.75
N SER A 433 6.07 18.58 5.25
CA SER A 433 6.09 19.57 4.17
C SER A 433 7.11 19.19 3.11
N ASP A 434 6.85 19.61 1.87
CA ASP A 434 7.69 19.34 0.69
C ASP A 434 7.95 17.85 0.43
N ASN A 435 7.04 17.00 0.93
CA ASN A 435 7.17 15.55 0.90
C ASN A 435 6.45 14.86 -0.28
N GLY A 436 5.88 15.63 -1.18
CA GLY A 436 5.16 15.13 -2.36
C GLY A 436 6.02 14.96 -3.62
N ALA A 437 7.32 15.28 -3.56
CA ALA A 437 8.23 15.18 -4.69
C ALA A 437 9.67 14.87 -4.23
N PRO A 438 10.55 14.39 -5.12
CA PRO A 438 11.97 14.25 -4.82
C PRO A 438 12.61 15.60 -4.45
N GLY A 439 13.48 15.58 -3.43
CA GLY A 439 14.13 16.78 -2.92
C GLY A 439 14.30 16.74 -1.40
N LYS A 440 14.48 17.91 -0.80
CA LYS A 440 14.55 18.08 0.65
C LYS A 440 13.14 18.28 1.21
N ALA A 441 12.66 17.33 1.97
CA ALA A 441 11.41 17.40 2.71
C ALA A 441 11.67 17.72 4.19
N ALA A 442 10.63 18.13 4.90
CA ALA A 442 10.70 18.36 6.31
C ALA A 442 9.54 17.70 7.06
N VAL A 443 9.78 17.39 8.33
CA VAL A 443 8.76 16.97 9.28
C VAL A 443 8.87 17.83 10.54
N MET A 444 7.74 18.30 11.00
CA MET A 444 7.59 19.02 12.26
C MET A 444 6.84 18.12 13.23
N VAL A 445 7.46 17.89 14.36
CA VAL A 445 6.88 17.19 15.52
C VAL A 445 6.21 18.25 16.37
N VAL A 446 4.92 18.12 16.62
CA VAL A 446 4.15 19.07 17.42
C VAL A 446 3.60 18.35 18.64
N GLY A 447 3.92 18.89 19.82
CA GLY A 447 3.51 18.30 21.09
C GLY A 447 2.00 18.31 21.28
N THR A 448 1.49 17.24 21.88
CA THR A 448 0.10 17.07 22.30
C THR A 448 0.04 16.44 23.69
N GLY A 449 -1.13 16.39 24.30
CA GLY A 449 -1.27 15.83 25.64
C GLY A 449 -0.46 16.59 26.70
N ASN A 450 0.47 15.91 27.31
CA ASN A 450 1.35 16.48 28.33
C ASN A 450 2.57 17.25 27.76
N TYR A 451 2.73 17.29 26.43
CA TYR A 451 3.87 17.86 25.74
C TYR A 451 3.48 19.13 24.98
N THR A 452 4.37 20.11 24.99
CA THR A 452 4.17 21.44 24.36
C THR A 452 5.26 21.73 23.34
N GLY A 453 5.08 22.80 22.56
CA GLY A 453 6.07 23.25 21.60
C GLY A 453 6.21 22.32 20.40
N SER A 454 7.25 22.55 19.62
CA SER A 454 7.53 21.75 18.42
C SER A 454 9.01 21.65 18.14
N ALA A 455 9.40 20.58 17.45
CA ALA A 455 10.72 20.40 16.88
C ALA A 455 10.61 20.07 15.38
N LYS A 456 11.61 20.44 14.60
CA LYS A 456 11.63 20.22 13.15
C LYS A 456 12.91 19.52 12.73
N THR A 457 12.78 18.56 11.83
CA THR A 457 13.91 17.95 11.14
C THR A 457 13.63 17.85 9.65
N SER A 458 14.64 17.48 8.86
CA SER A 458 14.49 17.32 7.43
C SER A 458 15.06 15.98 6.98
N PHE A 459 14.55 15.50 5.84
CA PHE A 459 15.03 14.29 5.20
C PHE A 459 15.09 14.49 3.69
N ILE A 460 15.77 13.57 2.99
CA ILE A 460 15.92 13.62 1.54
C ILE A 460 15.00 12.58 0.92
N ILE A 461 14.23 13.00 -0.06
CA ILE A 461 13.49 12.10 -0.95
C ILE A 461 14.30 11.95 -2.23
N LYS A 462 14.85 10.77 -2.45
CA LYS A 462 15.58 10.43 -3.66
C LYS A 462 14.60 10.19 -4.80
N PRO A 463 14.90 10.66 -6.03
CA PRO A 463 14.07 10.36 -7.19
C PRO A 463 14.02 8.86 -7.47
N GLU A 464 13.04 8.44 -8.26
CA GLU A 464 12.93 7.07 -8.74
C GLU A 464 14.20 6.62 -9.45
N LYS A 465 14.50 5.33 -9.33
CA LYS A 465 15.62 4.72 -10.03
C LYS A 465 15.25 4.56 -11.51
N PRO A 466 15.97 5.19 -12.45
CA PRO A 466 15.68 5.02 -13.85
C PRO A 466 15.94 3.57 -14.28
N VAL A 467 15.11 3.06 -15.17
CA VAL A 467 15.21 1.69 -15.69
C VAL A 467 15.77 1.74 -17.10
N ILE A 468 16.93 1.11 -17.31
CA ILE A 468 17.49 0.96 -18.66
C ILE A 468 16.61 -0.05 -19.42
N THR A 469 15.94 0.42 -20.45
CA THR A 469 15.05 -0.40 -21.29
C THR A 469 15.77 -1.04 -22.46
N ARG A 470 16.87 -0.41 -22.93
CA ARG A 470 17.58 -0.91 -24.11
C ARG A 470 19.05 -0.48 -24.13
N LEU A 471 19.91 -1.40 -24.55
CA LEU A 471 21.29 -1.16 -24.97
C LEU A 471 21.45 -1.62 -26.41
N ARG A 472 21.87 -0.72 -27.31
CA ARG A 472 22.18 -1.04 -28.70
C ARG A 472 23.61 -0.70 -29.00
N ALA A 473 24.40 -1.68 -29.39
CA ALA A 473 25.76 -1.50 -29.93
C ALA A 473 25.71 -1.49 -31.45
N HIS A 474 26.43 -0.54 -32.07
CA HIS A 474 26.65 -0.48 -33.49
C HIS A 474 28.05 0.11 -33.76
N GLY A 475 28.95 -0.69 -34.31
CA GLY A 475 30.36 -0.32 -34.48
C GLY A 475 30.99 0.05 -33.13
N SER A 476 31.63 1.21 -33.07
CA SER A 476 32.24 1.75 -31.85
C SER A 476 31.28 2.59 -30.99
N LYS A 477 29.97 2.47 -31.20
CA LYS A 477 28.96 3.27 -30.48
C LYS A 477 28.01 2.35 -29.69
N VAL A 478 27.57 2.83 -28.53
CA VAL A 478 26.48 2.23 -27.75
C VAL A 478 25.43 3.30 -27.45
N ARG A 479 24.18 3.01 -27.78
CA ARG A 479 23.03 3.81 -27.37
C ARG A 479 22.33 3.13 -26.17
N ILE A 480 22.13 3.89 -25.11
CA ILE A 480 21.44 3.50 -23.89
C ILE A 480 20.10 4.21 -23.93
N THR A 481 19.01 3.48 -23.69
CA THR A 481 17.65 4.05 -23.58
C THR A 481 17.08 3.65 -22.23
N TRP A 482 16.35 4.55 -21.58
CA TRP A 482 15.74 4.33 -20.27
C TRP A 482 14.38 4.99 -20.17
N LEU A 483 13.58 4.57 -19.19
CA LEU A 483 12.35 5.27 -18.80
C LEU A 483 12.73 6.49 -17.96
N PRO A 484 12.21 7.68 -18.27
CA PRO A 484 12.44 8.88 -17.47
C PRO A 484 11.78 8.71 -16.09
N GLY A 485 12.40 9.26 -15.07
CA GLY A 485 11.81 9.35 -13.73
C GLY A 485 10.95 10.61 -13.61
N THR A 486 9.96 10.57 -12.75
CA THR A 486 9.10 11.73 -12.46
C THR A 486 9.84 12.76 -11.61
N SER A 487 9.67 14.04 -11.91
CA SER A 487 10.24 15.17 -11.12
C SER A 487 11.75 15.06 -10.90
N VAL A 488 12.53 14.73 -11.93
CA VAL A 488 13.99 14.69 -11.89
C VAL A 488 14.59 15.88 -12.64
N THR A 489 15.72 16.40 -12.14
CA THR A 489 16.46 17.47 -12.83
C THR A 489 17.28 16.91 -13.98
N GLY A 490 17.74 15.66 -13.87
CA GLY A 490 18.55 15.05 -14.92
C GLY A 490 19.09 13.67 -14.51
N TYR A 491 20.03 13.18 -15.33
CA TYR A 491 20.61 11.86 -15.19
C TYR A 491 22.13 11.89 -15.19
N GLU A 492 22.73 11.01 -14.41
CA GLU A 492 24.16 10.68 -14.48
C GLU A 492 24.34 9.28 -15.03
N ILE A 493 25.18 9.15 -16.03
CA ILE A 493 25.48 7.88 -16.70
C ILE A 493 26.87 7.42 -16.26
N TYR A 494 26.94 6.18 -15.79
CA TYR A 494 28.16 5.53 -15.33
C TYR A 494 28.47 4.33 -16.20
N ARG A 495 29.75 4.03 -16.36
CA ARG A 495 30.23 2.89 -17.13
C ARG A 495 31.39 2.18 -16.43
N SER A 496 31.37 0.86 -16.47
CA SER A 496 32.48 -0.02 -16.14
C SER A 496 32.93 -0.79 -17.40
N LYS A 497 34.19 -1.15 -17.49
CA LYS A 497 34.75 -2.03 -18.54
C LYS A 497 35.25 -3.31 -17.89
N GLY A 498 34.71 -4.45 -18.32
CA GLY A 498 35.12 -5.78 -17.87
C GLY A 498 34.59 -6.23 -16.52
N ALA A 499 33.97 -5.35 -15.71
CA ALA A 499 33.43 -5.71 -14.40
C ALA A 499 32.00 -5.24 -14.23
N TYR A 500 31.12 -6.14 -13.73
CA TYR A 500 29.70 -5.86 -13.49
C TYR A 500 29.47 -5.12 -12.16
N ASP A 501 30.19 -5.47 -11.11
CA ASP A 501 29.90 -5.02 -9.76
C ASP A 501 30.68 -3.78 -9.31
N TYR A 502 31.82 -3.49 -9.92
CA TYR A 502 32.72 -2.40 -9.51
C TYR A 502 33.32 -1.64 -10.70
N GLY A 503 34.13 -0.63 -10.41
CA GLY A 503 34.87 0.11 -11.43
C GLY A 503 34.04 1.10 -12.25
N TYR A 504 32.82 1.44 -11.79
CA TYR A 504 31.98 2.41 -12.49
C TYR A 504 32.51 3.84 -12.36
N LYS A 505 32.73 4.48 -13.51
CA LYS A 505 33.08 5.90 -13.60
C LYS A 505 31.96 6.67 -14.27
N LYS A 506 31.65 7.86 -13.77
CA LYS A 506 30.72 8.78 -14.43
C LYS A 506 31.27 9.19 -15.77
N ILE A 507 30.50 8.99 -16.83
CA ILE A 507 30.89 9.30 -18.22
C ILE A 507 30.09 10.43 -18.83
N ALA A 508 28.94 10.75 -18.28
CA ALA A 508 28.08 11.85 -18.68
C ALA A 508 27.14 12.26 -17.57
N ALA A 509 26.64 13.48 -17.62
CA ALA A 509 25.49 13.98 -16.89
C ALA A 509 24.64 14.85 -17.82
N THR A 510 23.33 14.85 -17.59
CA THR A 510 22.37 15.71 -18.29
C THR A 510 21.59 16.53 -17.27
N LYS A 511 21.17 17.72 -17.63
CA LYS A 511 20.24 18.57 -16.87
C LYS A 511 18.82 18.51 -17.44
N ASP A 512 18.56 17.54 -18.29
CA ASP A 512 17.26 17.32 -18.91
C ASP A 512 16.62 16.08 -18.27
N GLY A 513 15.59 16.31 -17.45
CA GLY A 513 14.83 15.27 -16.73
C GLY A 513 13.96 14.41 -17.65
N GLU A 514 13.63 14.92 -18.84
CA GLU A 514 12.83 14.20 -19.83
C GLU A 514 13.70 13.38 -20.81
N MET A 515 15.02 13.45 -20.69
CA MET A 515 15.93 12.70 -21.55
C MET A 515 15.77 11.20 -21.39
N GLN A 516 15.55 10.49 -22.49
CA GLN A 516 15.31 9.05 -22.52
C GLN A 516 16.44 8.24 -23.16
N SER A 517 17.46 8.86 -23.68
CA SER A 517 18.58 8.14 -24.29
C SER A 517 19.90 8.92 -24.29
N TYR A 518 20.99 8.16 -24.28
CA TYR A 518 22.36 8.67 -24.40
C TYR A 518 23.17 7.77 -25.32
N THR A 519 23.97 8.36 -26.19
CA THR A 519 24.87 7.63 -27.10
C THR A 519 26.33 7.90 -26.75
N ARG A 520 27.07 6.85 -26.45
CA ARG A 520 28.53 6.90 -26.30
C ARG A 520 29.21 6.37 -27.55
N ALA A 521 30.11 7.16 -28.10
CA ALA A 521 30.94 6.81 -29.26
C ALA A 521 32.41 6.53 -28.86
N LYS A 522 33.20 6.08 -29.81
CA LYS A 522 34.64 5.81 -29.69
C LYS A 522 34.96 4.78 -28.61
N LEU A 523 34.18 3.71 -28.57
CA LEU A 523 34.42 2.57 -27.68
C LEU A 523 35.43 1.62 -28.32
N THR A 524 36.38 1.14 -27.54
CA THR A 524 37.29 0.04 -27.93
C THR A 524 36.60 -1.30 -27.79
N LYS A 525 37.10 -2.34 -28.45
CA LYS A 525 36.56 -3.72 -28.28
C LYS A 525 36.62 -4.12 -26.82
N GLY A 526 35.50 -4.69 -26.29
CA GLY A 526 35.39 -5.13 -24.90
C GLY A 526 33.95 -5.18 -24.40
N THR A 527 33.77 -5.75 -23.21
CA THR A 527 32.47 -5.79 -22.49
C THR A 527 32.35 -4.54 -21.65
N TYR A 528 31.21 -3.86 -21.76
CA TYR A 528 30.91 -2.65 -21.02
C TYR A 528 29.58 -2.81 -20.26
N TYR A 529 29.56 -2.32 -19.03
CA TYR A 529 28.39 -2.26 -18.18
C TYR A 529 28.02 -0.83 -17.89
N TYR A 530 26.70 -0.53 -17.83
CA TYR A 530 26.18 0.81 -17.64
C TYR A 530 25.23 0.86 -16.45
N LYS A 531 25.31 1.96 -15.70
CA LYS A 531 24.35 2.33 -14.65
C LYS A 531 23.88 3.75 -14.90
N ILE A 532 22.61 4.03 -14.60
CA ILE A 532 22.04 5.37 -14.67
C ILE A 532 21.53 5.74 -13.28
N ARG A 533 21.73 6.96 -12.90
CA ARG A 533 21.18 7.55 -11.68
C ARG A 533 20.44 8.83 -12.05
N SER A 534 19.19 8.95 -11.62
CA SER A 534 18.44 10.21 -11.61
C SER A 534 18.92 11.09 -10.46
N TYR A 535 18.81 12.42 -10.61
CA TYR A 535 19.08 13.37 -9.53
C TYR A 535 18.12 14.54 -9.58
N VAL A 536 17.99 15.22 -8.43
CA VAL A 536 17.28 16.49 -8.25
C VAL A 536 18.26 17.47 -7.63
N THR A 537 18.27 18.72 -8.11
CA THR A 537 19.09 19.82 -7.59
C THR A 537 18.30 20.70 -6.63
#